data_aaaea800638e0b5ab33d77cbfeb806d5
#
_entry.id   aaaea800638e0b5ab33d77cbfeb806d5
#
_cell.length_a   1.000
_cell.length_b   1.000
_cell.length_c   1.000
_cell.angle_alpha   90.00
_cell.angle_beta   90.00
_cell.angle_gamma   90.00
#
_symmetry.space_group_name_H-M   'P 1'
#
loop_
_entity.id
_entity.type
_entity.pdbx_description
1 polymer ?
#
loop_
_entity_poly.entity_id
_entity_poly.type
_entity_poly.pdbx_seq_one_letter_code
_entity_poly.pdbx_strand_id
1 'polypeptide(L)'
;MIRITQLKLPITHTEEQLHRKIAKMLRLGNQPFTYEIRKQSLDARHKEDKKFVYTVDIKLDNESRVLKKVHDKNIMLTSEKKYHFPSSGSETLSHRPVVIGSGPAGLFCAWYLAKAGYCPLVLERGEEAAKRQETVENFWKNGILDPDSNVQFGEGGAGTFSDGKLNTLVKDTFGRGKEVLSRFVEAGASSEILYQQKPHLGTDQLVGIVQFMRHQIEEMGGEFRFRSTVTDLMIRDRKLNAVIVNAKEEIPAEICILAPGHSARDTFAMLEKHNINMEPKSFAVGVRVEHPQTMINQDLYGEPENDRLGASSYKVTHTLENGRGVYSFCMCPGGYVVNASSEEGMLAVNGMSYQARDSHNANSAIIVTVNPSDFPEEGVLGGIALQRKLERAAWEAGKGKIPVQLFKDYCTHQKSTRLGDVIPCIKGAYTLTDVRSIFPKEIGDSIEAGIHAFGKKLSGFDRPDALLEGVESRTSSPVRIVREPKKLTSNIEGIYPCGEGAGYAGGITSAAMDGIKVAEAVASVYALPVNKM
;
A
#
# COMPACT_ATOMS: atom_id res chain seq x y z
N MET A 1 26.15 -13.81 15.49
CA MET A 1 24.88 -13.82 16.28
C MET A 1 24.23 -15.20 16.19
N ILE A 2 23.51 -15.59 17.22
CA ILE A 2 22.70 -16.81 17.22
C ILE A 2 21.24 -16.41 16.96
N ARG A 3 20.58 -17.06 15.99
CA ARG A 3 19.15 -16.88 15.73
C ARG A 3 18.35 -18.03 16.34
N ILE A 4 17.32 -17.71 17.09
CA ILE A 4 16.28 -18.64 17.54
C ILE A 4 15.00 -18.35 16.77
N THR A 5 14.43 -19.36 16.12
CA THR A 5 13.13 -19.30 15.45
C THR A 5 12.12 -20.13 16.23
N GLN A 6 10.80 -19.91 15.96
CA GLN A 6 9.70 -20.66 16.59
C GLN A 6 9.69 -20.62 18.14
N LEU A 7 10.22 -19.55 18.75
CA LEU A 7 10.16 -19.36 20.20
C LEU A 7 8.73 -18.95 20.57
N LYS A 8 8.00 -19.83 21.26
CA LYS A 8 6.58 -19.61 21.60
C LYS A 8 6.43 -19.24 23.07
N LEU A 9 5.60 -18.21 23.34
CA LEU A 9 5.19 -17.78 24.67
C LEU A 9 3.69 -17.45 24.67
N PRO A 10 2.98 -17.60 25.82
CA PRO A 10 1.60 -17.14 25.94
C PRO A 10 1.47 -15.65 25.63
N ILE A 11 0.31 -15.19 25.13
CA ILE A 11 0.09 -13.76 24.85
C ILE A 11 0.22 -12.87 26.10
N THR A 12 0.13 -13.46 27.28
CA THR A 12 0.24 -12.78 28.59
C THR A 12 1.65 -12.69 29.13
N HIS A 13 2.68 -13.21 28.41
CA HIS A 13 4.06 -13.21 28.91
C HIS A 13 4.63 -11.81 29.08
N THR A 14 5.64 -11.70 29.94
CA THR A 14 6.44 -10.49 30.15
C THR A 14 7.76 -10.56 29.36
N GLU A 15 8.44 -9.42 29.21
CA GLU A 15 9.76 -9.34 28.59
C GLU A 15 10.79 -10.20 29.35
N GLU A 16 10.72 -10.22 30.68
CA GLU A 16 11.56 -11.08 31.52
C GLU A 16 11.36 -12.57 31.23
N GLN A 17 10.12 -13.00 30.97
CA GLN A 17 9.83 -14.38 30.58
C GLN A 17 10.40 -14.72 29.20
N LEU A 18 10.41 -13.77 28.26
CA LEU A 18 11.07 -13.93 26.98
C LEU A 18 12.59 -14.10 27.17
N HIS A 19 13.22 -13.21 27.95
CA HIS A 19 14.64 -13.28 28.27
C HIS A 19 15.02 -14.62 28.93
N ARG A 20 14.29 -15.04 29.96
CA ARG A 20 14.50 -16.36 30.62
C ARG A 20 14.33 -17.54 29.66
N LYS A 21 13.38 -17.47 28.75
CA LYS A 21 13.16 -18.52 27.74
C LYS A 21 14.34 -18.63 26.78
N ILE A 22 14.88 -17.50 26.31
CA ILE A 22 16.09 -17.45 25.48
C ILE A 22 17.26 -18.07 26.22
N ALA A 23 17.53 -17.64 27.47
CA ALA A 23 18.62 -18.17 28.31
C ALA A 23 18.52 -19.69 28.50
N LYS A 24 17.32 -20.20 28.75
CA LYS A 24 17.04 -21.63 28.89
C LYS A 24 17.31 -22.41 27.61
N MET A 25 16.82 -21.91 26.44
CA MET A 25 17.00 -22.56 25.15
C MET A 25 18.48 -22.66 24.76
N LEU A 26 19.26 -21.63 25.05
CA LEU A 26 20.71 -21.57 24.76
C LEU A 26 21.59 -22.18 25.89
N ARG A 27 21.00 -22.62 27.00
CA ARG A 27 21.71 -23.18 28.17
C ARG A 27 22.78 -22.23 28.74
N LEU A 28 22.45 -20.93 28.81
CA LEU A 28 23.41 -19.86 29.16
C LEU A 28 23.72 -19.78 30.67
N GLY A 29 22.85 -20.31 31.55
CA GLY A 29 22.94 -20.06 32.98
C GLY A 29 22.87 -18.57 33.29
N ASN A 30 23.91 -18.02 33.91
CA ASN A 30 24.03 -16.60 34.26
C ASN A 30 24.86 -15.79 33.23
N GLN A 31 25.22 -16.38 32.08
CA GLN A 31 25.99 -15.67 31.07
C GLN A 31 25.16 -14.50 30.51
N PRO A 32 25.70 -13.26 30.49
CA PRO A 32 24.99 -12.10 29.94
C PRO A 32 24.87 -12.20 28.42
N PHE A 33 23.76 -11.69 27.90
CA PHE A 33 23.50 -11.59 26.46
C PHE A 33 22.56 -10.44 26.18
N THR A 34 22.58 -9.96 24.95
CA THR A 34 21.56 -9.04 24.39
C THR A 34 20.83 -9.74 23.26
N TYR A 35 19.59 -9.34 23.02
CA TYR A 35 18.81 -9.88 21.92
C TYR A 35 18.03 -8.79 21.20
N GLU A 36 17.74 -9.05 19.95
CA GLU A 36 16.89 -8.22 19.09
C GLU A 36 15.75 -9.10 18.54
N ILE A 37 14.52 -8.64 18.69
CA ILE A 37 13.37 -9.30 18.10
C ILE A 37 13.37 -9.02 16.59
N ARG A 38 13.40 -10.07 15.78
CA ARG A 38 13.37 -10.00 14.31
C ARG A 38 11.99 -10.23 13.74
N LYS A 39 11.19 -10.99 14.47
CA LYS A 39 9.80 -11.27 14.06
C LYS A 39 8.98 -11.63 15.29
N GLN A 40 7.76 -11.08 15.32
CA GLN A 40 6.70 -11.48 16.23
C GLN A 40 5.44 -11.80 15.41
N SER A 41 4.87 -12.95 15.61
CA SER A 41 3.61 -13.35 14.98
C SER A 41 2.68 -13.98 16.00
N LEU A 42 1.37 -13.84 15.80
CA LEU A 42 0.35 -14.47 16.60
C LEU A 42 0.02 -15.86 16.05
N ASP A 43 0.02 -16.87 16.92
CA ASP A 43 -0.53 -18.20 16.68
C ASP A 43 -1.83 -18.32 17.49
N ALA A 44 -2.97 -18.08 16.84
CA ALA A 44 -4.33 -18.15 17.41
C ALA A 44 -5.14 -19.33 16.86
N ARG A 45 -4.49 -20.35 16.28
CA ARG A 45 -5.18 -21.56 15.77
C ARG A 45 -5.93 -22.32 16.88
N HIS A 46 -5.44 -22.23 18.10
CA HIS A 46 -6.10 -22.71 19.31
C HIS A 46 -6.59 -21.48 20.11
N LYS A 47 -7.89 -21.19 20.01
CA LYS A 47 -8.49 -19.97 20.59
C LYS A 47 -8.27 -19.86 22.11
N GLU A 48 -8.20 -20.99 22.82
CA GLU A 48 -7.95 -21.06 24.26
C GLU A 48 -6.47 -20.98 24.66
N ASP A 49 -5.54 -21.20 23.70
CA ASP A 49 -4.10 -21.22 23.95
C ASP A 49 -3.34 -20.39 22.90
N LYS A 50 -3.69 -19.11 22.87
CA LYS A 50 -3.03 -18.14 21.96
C LYS A 50 -1.61 -17.87 22.39
N LYS A 51 -0.67 -17.85 21.41
CA LYS A 51 0.76 -17.64 21.65
C LYS A 51 1.35 -16.62 20.70
N PHE A 52 2.28 -15.81 21.20
CA PHE A 52 3.23 -15.12 20.34
C PHE A 52 4.35 -16.06 19.96
N VAL A 53 4.74 -16.00 18.69
CA VAL A 53 5.85 -16.77 18.09
C VAL A 53 6.92 -15.81 17.64
N TYR A 54 8.10 -15.94 18.23
CA TYR A 54 9.23 -15.04 18.01
C TYR A 54 10.30 -15.65 17.12
N THR A 55 10.98 -14.79 16.37
CA THR A 55 12.34 -15.00 15.88
C THR A 55 13.20 -13.93 16.53
N VAL A 56 14.29 -14.33 17.18
CA VAL A 56 15.20 -13.43 17.90
C VAL A 56 16.64 -13.69 17.47
N ASP A 57 17.44 -12.63 17.36
CA ASP A 57 18.88 -12.68 17.15
C ASP A 57 19.58 -12.32 18.45
N ILE A 58 20.48 -13.14 18.91
CA ILE A 58 21.17 -13.03 20.19
C ILE A 58 22.64 -12.72 19.93
N LYS A 59 23.17 -11.72 20.65
CA LYS A 59 24.59 -11.38 20.69
C LYS A 59 25.14 -11.79 22.07
N LEU A 60 26.20 -12.57 22.08
CA LEU A 60 26.88 -13.01 23.28
C LEU A 60 28.31 -13.41 22.94
N ASP A 61 29.15 -13.52 23.97
CA ASP A 61 30.53 -14.01 23.80
C ASP A 61 30.54 -15.52 23.53
N ASN A 62 31.48 -15.98 22.67
CA ASN A 62 31.67 -17.39 22.36
C ASN A 62 30.47 -18.13 21.76
N GLU A 63 29.76 -17.49 20.80
CA GLU A 63 28.59 -18.02 20.09
C GLU A 63 28.79 -19.45 19.59
N SER A 64 29.94 -19.76 18.99
CA SER A 64 30.29 -21.09 18.47
C SER A 64 30.33 -22.16 19.56
N ARG A 65 30.76 -21.80 20.78
CA ARG A 65 30.78 -22.71 21.93
C ARG A 65 29.39 -23.02 22.45
N VAL A 66 28.51 -22.03 22.46
CA VAL A 66 27.11 -22.19 22.85
C VAL A 66 26.39 -23.10 21.85
N LEU A 67 26.55 -22.87 20.53
CA LEU A 67 25.93 -23.70 19.50
C LEU A 67 26.35 -25.18 19.56
N LYS A 68 27.59 -25.49 19.91
CA LYS A 68 28.04 -26.87 20.08
C LYS A 68 27.30 -27.63 21.19
N LYS A 69 26.71 -26.90 22.17
CA LYS A 69 25.98 -27.48 23.30
C LYS A 69 24.48 -27.62 23.06
N VAL A 70 23.98 -27.00 21.98
CA VAL A 70 22.54 -26.91 21.71
C VAL A 70 22.23 -27.59 20.37
N HIS A 71 21.48 -28.71 20.42
CA HIS A 71 21.05 -29.45 19.24
C HIS A 71 19.54 -29.19 18.99
N ASP A 72 19.22 -28.03 18.41
CA ASP A 72 17.85 -27.66 18.04
C ASP A 72 17.87 -27.06 16.63
N LYS A 73 17.05 -27.60 15.73
CA LYS A 73 16.92 -27.14 14.33
C LYS A 73 16.44 -25.68 14.20
N ASN A 74 15.85 -25.14 15.26
CA ASN A 74 15.37 -23.75 15.30
C ASN A 74 16.45 -22.77 15.78
N ILE A 75 17.67 -23.26 16.10
CA ILE A 75 18.79 -22.46 16.60
C ILE A 75 19.95 -22.57 15.62
N MET A 76 20.37 -21.43 15.07
CA MET A 76 21.40 -21.38 14.03
C MET A 76 22.29 -20.16 14.14
N LEU A 77 23.50 -20.24 13.57
CA LEU A 77 24.33 -19.06 13.37
C LEU A 77 23.73 -18.16 12.28
N THR A 78 23.80 -16.86 12.49
CA THR A 78 23.32 -15.87 11.52
C THR A 78 24.25 -14.66 11.50
N SER A 79 24.20 -13.93 10.39
CA SER A 79 24.86 -12.63 10.24
C SER A 79 23.84 -11.59 9.80
N GLU A 80 24.05 -10.36 10.24
CA GLU A 80 23.22 -9.24 9.78
C GLU A 80 23.64 -8.81 8.38
N LYS A 81 22.72 -8.79 7.45
CA LYS A 81 22.92 -8.15 6.15
C LYS A 81 22.61 -6.67 6.29
N LYS A 82 23.61 -5.82 6.07
CA LYS A 82 23.42 -4.38 6.01
C LYS A 82 23.11 -3.98 4.58
N TYR A 83 22.17 -3.06 4.45
CA TYR A 83 21.90 -2.41 3.18
C TYR A 83 23.07 -1.49 2.80
N HIS A 84 23.41 -1.46 1.52
CA HIS A 84 24.43 -0.56 0.97
C HIS A 84 23.89 0.12 -0.28
N PHE A 85 23.86 1.44 -0.26
CA PHE A 85 23.57 2.24 -1.45
C PHE A 85 24.85 2.33 -2.30
N PRO A 86 24.76 2.23 -3.65
CA PRO A 86 25.93 2.27 -4.52
C PRO A 86 26.62 3.64 -4.50
N SER A 87 27.91 3.66 -4.84
CA SER A 87 28.62 4.89 -5.15
C SER A 87 28.14 5.47 -6.47
N SER A 88 28.29 6.80 -6.64
CA SER A 88 27.94 7.49 -7.88
C SER A 88 28.78 7.00 -9.07
N GLY A 89 28.11 6.87 -10.22
CA GLY A 89 28.72 6.54 -11.50
C GLY A 89 29.51 7.71 -12.09
N SER A 90 29.85 7.60 -13.37
CA SER A 90 30.72 8.56 -14.06
C SER A 90 30.06 9.29 -15.23
N GLU A 91 28.85 8.91 -15.66
CA GLU A 91 28.18 9.61 -16.76
C GLU A 91 27.74 11.01 -16.28
N THR A 92 28.04 12.03 -17.12
CA THR A 92 27.73 13.42 -16.76
C THR A 92 26.22 13.64 -16.67
N LEU A 93 25.78 14.34 -15.66
CA LEU A 93 24.41 14.79 -15.45
C LEU A 93 24.41 16.32 -15.33
N SER A 94 23.79 16.99 -16.30
CA SER A 94 23.76 18.46 -16.32
C SER A 94 22.77 19.04 -15.34
N HIS A 95 21.59 18.41 -15.21
CA HIS A 95 20.51 18.86 -14.36
C HIS A 95 20.18 17.83 -13.26
N ARG A 96 19.62 18.31 -12.17
CA ARG A 96 19.15 17.45 -11.07
C ARG A 96 18.03 16.50 -11.54
N PRO A 97 17.92 15.28 -11.00
CA PRO A 97 16.85 14.36 -11.34
C PRO A 97 15.47 14.93 -10.94
N VAL A 98 14.49 14.75 -11.81
CA VAL A 98 13.08 15.09 -11.54
C VAL A 98 12.33 13.84 -11.11
N VAL A 99 11.59 13.92 -9.99
CA VAL A 99 10.73 12.85 -9.48
C VAL A 99 9.28 13.29 -9.61
N ILE A 100 8.50 12.56 -10.40
CA ILE A 100 7.07 12.84 -10.62
C ILE A 100 6.24 12.01 -9.65
N GLY A 101 5.60 12.69 -8.69
CA GLY A 101 4.80 12.10 -7.63
C GLY A 101 5.57 11.87 -6.35
N SER A 102 4.95 12.23 -5.22
CA SER A 102 5.48 12.11 -3.85
C SER A 102 4.84 10.97 -3.03
N GLY A 103 4.29 9.95 -3.71
CA GLY A 103 3.89 8.70 -3.07
C GLY A 103 5.10 7.91 -2.56
N PRO A 104 4.91 6.72 -1.93
CA PRO A 104 6.03 5.98 -1.32
C PRO A 104 7.20 5.72 -2.27
N ALA A 105 6.94 5.45 -3.54
CA ALA A 105 8.00 5.22 -4.54
C ALA A 105 8.83 6.48 -4.78
N GLY A 106 8.17 7.61 -5.09
CA GLY A 106 8.84 8.88 -5.35
C GLY A 106 9.56 9.42 -4.11
N LEU A 107 8.90 9.36 -2.95
CA LEU A 107 9.46 9.83 -1.68
C LEU A 107 10.75 9.09 -1.30
N PHE A 108 10.76 7.76 -1.37
CA PHE A 108 11.96 6.98 -1.07
C PHE A 108 13.04 7.12 -2.15
N CYS A 109 12.66 7.23 -3.42
CA CYS A 109 13.63 7.53 -4.48
C CYS A 109 14.30 8.88 -4.24
N ALA A 110 13.51 9.93 -4.00
CA ALA A 110 14.02 11.27 -3.72
C ALA A 110 14.92 11.30 -2.47
N TRP A 111 14.52 10.60 -1.39
CA TRP A 111 15.31 10.54 -0.16
C TRP A 111 16.71 9.95 -0.39
N TYR A 112 16.81 8.84 -1.13
CA TYR A 112 18.10 8.21 -1.41
C TYR A 112 18.95 9.00 -2.40
N LEU A 113 18.33 9.64 -3.39
CA LEU A 113 19.03 10.55 -4.30
C LEU A 113 19.54 11.80 -3.57
N ALA A 114 18.72 12.40 -2.69
CA ALA A 114 19.13 13.56 -1.89
C ALA A 114 20.29 13.21 -0.96
N LYS A 115 20.19 12.09 -0.22
CA LYS A 115 21.26 11.58 0.64
C LYS A 115 22.57 11.32 -0.11
N ALA A 116 22.48 10.92 -1.36
CA ALA A 116 23.66 10.72 -2.23
C ALA A 116 24.16 12.02 -2.89
N GLY A 117 23.51 13.17 -2.68
CA GLY A 117 23.94 14.50 -3.17
C GLY A 117 23.39 14.90 -4.54
N TYR A 118 22.37 14.20 -5.07
CA TYR A 118 21.76 14.51 -6.38
C TYR A 118 20.76 15.66 -6.35
N CYS A 119 20.36 16.18 -5.18
CA CYS A 119 19.46 17.32 -5.01
C CYS A 119 18.17 17.22 -5.86
N PRO A 120 17.37 16.13 -5.77
CA PRO A 120 16.24 15.88 -6.65
C PRO A 120 15.16 16.96 -6.55
N LEU A 121 14.46 17.24 -7.67
CA LEU A 121 13.25 18.04 -7.70
C LEU A 121 12.03 17.11 -7.71
N VAL A 122 11.20 17.18 -6.68
CA VAL A 122 9.94 16.41 -6.58
C VAL A 122 8.78 17.28 -7.02
N LEU A 123 8.05 16.81 -8.03
CA LEU A 123 6.84 17.47 -8.56
C LEU A 123 5.62 16.67 -8.13
N GLU A 124 4.79 17.28 -7.28
CA GLU A 124 3.55 16.67 -6.79
C GLU A 124 2.33 17.49 -7.28
N ARG A 125 1.35 16.79 -7.89
CA ARG A 125 0.15 17.47 -8.39
C ARG A 125 -0.72 18.03 -7.29
N GLY A 126 -0.82 17.32 -6.16
CA GLY A 126 -1.66 17.71 -5.04
C GLY A 126 -0.96 18.63 -4.06
N GLU A 127 -1.55 18.73 -2.89
CA GLU A 127 -1.08 19.56 -1.80
C GLU A 127 -0.13 18.80 -0.87
N GLU A 128 0.57 19.56 -0.02
CA GLU A 128 1.30 19.01 1.12
C GLU A 128 0.36 18.29 2.09
N ALA A 129 0.89 17.36 2.87
CA ALA A 129 0.11 16.39 3.62
C ALA A 129 -0.91 17.01 4.59
N ALA A 130 -0.56 18.08 5.31
CA ALA A 130 -1.48 18.74 6.25
C ALA A 130 -2.66 19.40 5.52
N LYS A 131 -2.38 20.18 4.48
CA LYS A 131 -3.41 20.86 3.70
C LYS A 131 -4.26 19.87 2.90
N ARG A 132 -3.63 18.81 2.38
CA ARG A 132 -4.33 17.71 1.73
C ARG A 132 -5.32 17.04 2.69
N GLN A 133 -4.95 16.84 3.96
CA GLN A 133 -5.86 16.29 4.96
C GLN A 133 -7.10 17.16 5.12
N GLU A 134 -6.94 18.46 5.23
CA GLU A 134 -8.07 19.41 5.29
C GLU A 134 -8.96 19.32 4.04
N THR A 135 -8.35 19.27 2.85
CA THR A 135 -9.06 19.13 1.57
C THR A 135 -9.86 17.84 1.50
N VAL A 136 -9.28 16.71 1.93
CA VAL A 136 -9.96 15.41 1.97
C VAL A 136 -11.09 15.37 2.98
N GLU A 137 -10.89 15.90 4.19
CA GLU A 137 -11.93 15.99 5.22
C GLU A 137 -13.10 16.88 4.75
N ASN A 138 -12.79 17.98 4.08
CA ASN A 138 -13.78 18.86 3.46
C ASN A 138 -14.59 18.14 2.36
N PHE A 139 -13.90 17.35 1.52
CA PHE A 139 -14.56 16.54 0.50
C PHE A 139 -15.55 15.54 1.14
N TRP A 140 -15.13 14.83 2.17
CA TRP A 140 -16.00 13.87 2.85
C TRP A 140 -17.20 14.52 3.53
N LYS A 141 -17.05 15.76 4.04
CA LYS A 141 -18.10 16.51 4.72
C LYS A 141 -19.06 17.19 3.76
N ASN A 142 -18.57 17.81 2.71
CA ASN A 142 -19.32 18.72 1.84
C ASN A 142 -19.52 18.19 0.42
N GLY A 143 -18.84 17.09 0.03
CA GLY A 143 -18.92 16.51 -1.31
C GLY A 143 -18.18 17.31 -2.41
N ILE A 144 -17.35 18.29 -2.04
CA ILE A 144 -16.60 19.12 -2.99
C ILE A 144 -15.25 18.46 -3.26
N LEU A 145 -15.13 17.85 -4.44
CA LEU A 145 -13.92 17.17 -4.89
C LEU A 145 -12.88 18.17 -5.44
N ASP A 146 -11.65 18.06 -5.00
CA ASP A 146 -10.49 18.62 -5.70
C ASP A 146 -9.84 17.51 -6.55
N PRO A 147 -9.86 17.60 -7.89
CA PRO A 147 -9.33 16.56 -8.77
C PRO A 147 -7.82 16.37 -8.64
N ASP A 148 -7.08 17.39 -8.21
CA ASP A 148 -5.63 17.35 -8.07
C ASP A 148 -5.14 17.04 -6.65
N SER A 149 -6.00 17.23 -5.61
CA SER A 149 -5.64 16.94 -4.22
C SER A 149 -6.77 16.22 -3.50
N ASN A 150 -6.65 14.92 -3.29
CA ASN A 150 -7.71 14.05 -2.79
C ASN A 150 -7.12 12.77 -2.14
N VAL A 151 -7.91 11.72 -1.94
CA VAL A 151 -7.45 10.44 -1.39
C VAL A 151 -6.39 9.76 -2.28
N GLN A 152 -6.36 10.03 -3.58
CA GLN A 152 -5.42 9.42 -4.54
C GLN A 152 -4.16 10.26 -4.75
N PHE A 153 -4.28 11.58 -4.76
CA PHE A 153 -3.24 12.54 -5.11
C PHE A 153 -2.88 13.47 -3.95
N GLY A 154 -1.63 13.88 -3.91
CA GLY A 154 -1.03 14.71 -2.89
C GLY A 154 0.10 14.00 -2.14
N GLU A 155 0.80 14.72 -1.28
CA GLU A 155 1.97 14.23 -0.56
C GLU A 155 1.69 12.92 0.18
N GLY A 156 2.59 11.94 -0.01
CA GLY A 156 2.46 10.58 0.52
C GLY A 156 1.61 9.63 -0.34
N GLY A 157 0.94 10.14 -1.41
CA GLY A 157 0.14 9.34 -2.34
C GLY A 157 -1.10 8.70 -1.70
N ALA A 158 -1.72 7.73 -2.39
CA ALA A 158 -2.91 7.03 -1.90
C ALA A 158 -2.68 6.24 -0.59
N GLY A 159 -1.44 5.89 -0.29
CA GLY A 159 -1.07 5.19 0.96
C GLY A 159 -1.39 5.96 2.22
N THR A 160 -1.37 7.29 2.20
CA THR A 160 -1.62 8.15 3.37
C THR A 160 -3.04 7.98 3.92
N PHE A 161 -4.03 7.77 3.07
CA PHE A 161 -5.43 7.56 3.46
C PHE A 161 -5.85 6.10 3.28
N SER A 162 -5.07 5.17 3.86
CA SER A 162 -5.32 3.73 3.81
C SER A 162 -5.21 3.09 5.20
N ASP A 163 -5.29 1.76 5.32
CA ASP A 163 -4.94 1.06 6.56
C ASP A 163 -3.43 1.08 6.85
N GLY A 164 -2.62 1.58 5.93
CA GLY A 164 -1.18 1.73 6.13
C GLY A 164 -0.43 0.43 6.38
N LYS A 165 -0.86 -0.68 5.77
CA LYS A 165 -0.16 -1.97 5.87
C LYS A 165 1.24 -1.89 5.30
N LEU A 166 2.21 -2.34 6.08
CA LEU A 166 3.63 -2.34 5.71
C LEU A 166 4.18 -3.70 5.31
N ASN A 167 3.38 -4.77 5.43
CA ASN A 167 3.82 -6.09 5.01
C ASN A 167 3.83 -6.23 3.48
N THR A 168 4.85 -6.89 2.95
CA THR A 168 5.00 -7.16 1.52
C THR A 168 5.37 -8.62 1.28
N LEU A 169 5.00 -9.16 0.11
CA LEU A 169 5.42 -10.48 -0.36
C LEU A 169 6.70 -10.42 -1.21
N VAL A 170 7.22 -9.22 -1.48
CA VAL A 170 8.47 -9.05 -2.23
C VAL A 170 9.62 -9.62 -1.41
N LYS A 171 10.39 -10.54 -2.01
CA LYS A 171 11.60 -11.10 -1.39
C LYS A 171 12.68 -10.02 -1.31
N ASP A 172 13.08 -9.69 -0.09
CA ASP A 172 14.12 -8.68 0.17
C ASP A 172 15.49 -9.35 0.34
N THR A 173 16.22 -9.48 -0.76
CA THR A 173 17.58 -10.04 -0.75
C THR A 173 18.66 -9.00 -0.41
N PHE A 174 18.34 -7.71 -0.54
CA PHE A 174 19.28 -6.60 -0.40
C PHE A 174 19.09 -5.77 0.87
N GLY A 175 18.03 -6.00 1.64
CA GLY A 175 17.74 -5.28 2.89
C GLY A 175 16.94 -3.98 2.70
N ARG A 176 16.39 -3.73 1.50
CA ARG A 176 15.60 -2.51 1.21
C ARG A 176 14.32 -2.42 2.04
N GLY A 177 13.65 -3.56 2.29
CA GLY A 177 12.44 -3.58 3.13
C GLY A 177 12.75 -3.18 4.58
N LYS A 178 13.88 -3.65 5.14
CA LYS A 178 14.33 -3.22 6.47
C LYS A 178 14.64 -1.71 6.48
N GLU A 179 15.30 -1.20 5.42
CA GLU A 179 15.57 0.24 5.28
C GLU A 179 14.28 1.06 5.27
N VAL A 180 13.26 0.64 4.51
CA VAL A 180 11.96 1.34 4.49
C VAL A 180 11.37 1.44 5.89
N LEU A 181 11.30 0.33 6.63
CA LEU A 181 10.76 0.32 7.98
C LEU A 181 11.63 1.16 8.95
N SER A 182 12.96 1.13 8.80
CA SER A 182 13.87 1.94 9.62
C SER A 182 13.67 3.43 9.39
N ARG A 183 13.44 3.86 8.14
CA ARG A 183 13.14 5.28 7.83
C ARG A 183 11.81 5.70 8.46
N PHE A 184 10.80 4.86 8.46
CA PHE A 184 9.54 5.16 9.15
C PHE A 184 9.74 5.29 10.67
N VAL A 185 10.57 4.43 11.28
CA VAL A 185 10.89 4.55 12.71
C VAL A 185 11.64 5.84 13.01
N GLU A 186 12.61 6.24 12.20
CA GLU A 186 13.30 7.53 12.31
C GLU A 186 12.34 8.73 12.16
N ALA A 187 11.29 8.56 11.35
CA ALA A 187 10.24 9.55 11.17
C ALA A 187 9.17 9.52 12.28
N GLY A 188 9.37 8.76 13.36
CA GLY A 188 8.49 8.73 14.52
C GLY A 188 7.53 7.55 14.62
N ALA A 189 7.58 6.57 13.72
CA ALA A 189 6.80 5.35 13.86
C ALA A 189 7.33 4.48 15.01
N SER A 190 6.44 3.69 15.64
CA SER A 190 6.84 2.73 16.66
C SER A 190 7.87 1.74 16.13
N SER A 191 8.92 1.45 16.92
CA SER A 191 9.93 0.45 16.58
C SER A 191 9.35 -0.96 16.42
N GLU A 192 8.15 -1.22 16.89
CA GLU A 192 7.46 -2.50 16.74
C GLU A 192 7.21 -2.88 15.27
N ILE A 193 7.07 -1.90 14.37
CA ILE A 193 6.92 -2.17 12.93
C ILE A 193 8.11 -2.94 12.34
N LEU A 194 9.29 -2.89 12.97
CA LEU A 194 10.48 -3.60 12.52
C LEU A 194 10.37 -5.12 12.69
N TYR A 195 9.51 -5.59 13.60
CA TYR A 195 9.41 -7.02 13.92
C TYR A 195 7.99 -7.60 13.90
N GLN A 196 6.96 -6.80 13.99
CA GLN A 196 5.58 -7.30 13.85
C GLN A 196 5.35 -7.93 12.49
N GLN A 197 4.64 -9.07 12.44
CA GLN A 197 4.36 -9.76 11.18
C GLN A 197 3.35 -8.99 10.32
N LYS A 198 2.47 -8.22 10.93
CA LYS A 198 1.45 -7.40 10.26
C LYS A 198 1.57 -5.95 10.72
N PRO A 199 2.72 -5.28 10.45
CA PRO A 199 2.91 -3.90 10.87
C PRO A 199 2.00 -2.97 10.06
N HIS A 200 1.54 -1.91 10.71
CA HIS A 200 0.74 -0.86 10.07
C HIS A 200 1.06 0.51 10.66
N LEU A 201 0.73 1.53 9.89
CA LEU A 201 0.78 2.94 10.30
C LEU A 201 -0.55 3.57 9.92
N GLY A 202 -1.32 3.99 10.92
CA GLY A 202 -2.60 4.65 10.69
C GLY A 202 -2.45 5.96 9.91
N THR A 203 -3.53 6.38 9.26
CA THR A 203 -3.57 7.65 8.52
C THR A 203 -3.11 8.84 9.37
N ASP A 204 -3.48 8.86 10.65
CA ASP A 204 -3.09 9.86 11.64
C ASP A 204 -1.58 9.95 11.87
N GLN A 205 -0.83 8.87 11.71
CA GLN A 205 0.62 8.85 11.83
C GLN A 205 1.32 9.13 10.49
N LEU A 206 0.79 8.62 9.39
CA LEU A 206 1.42 8.73 8.08
C LEU A 206 1.60 10.19 7.63
N VAL A 207 0.68 11.09 7.96
CA VAL A 207 0.79 12.53 7.65
C VAL A 207 2.09 13.11 8.23
N GLY A 208 2.35 12.92 9.53
CA GLY A 208 3.58 13.42 10.16
C GLY A 208 4.85 12.75 9.63
N ILE A 209 4.79 11.46 9.32
CA ILE A 209 5.92 10.69 8.77
C ILE A 209 6.34 11.20 7.40
N VAL A 210 5.40 11.44 6.48
CA VAL A 210 5.74 11.92 5.13
C VAL A 210 6.27 13.35 5.17
N GLN A 211 5.73 14.22 6.03
CA GLN A 211 6.24 15.57 6.26
C GLN A 211 7.68 15.55 6.79
N PHE A 212 7.97 14.70 7.77
CA PHE A 212 9.32 14.54 8.29
C PHE A 212 10.31 14.11 7.19
N MET A 213 9.93 13.12 6.38
CA MET A 213 10.77 12.67 5.27
C MET A 213 11.00 13.76 4.22
N ARG A 214 9.98 14.58 3.92
CA ARG A 214 10.13 15.74 3.02
C ARG A 214 11.16 16.72 3.57
N HIS A 215 11.04 17.13 4.83
CA HIS A 215 11.99 18.05 5.45
C HIS A 215 13.43 17.52 5.41
N GLN A 216 13.62 16.23 5.67
CA GLN A 216 14.95 15.62 5.51
C GLN A 216 15.48 15.72 4.07
N ILE A 217 14.63 15.51 3.05
CA ILE A 217 15.03 15.64 1.64
C ILE A 217 15.41 17.09 1.33
N GLU A 218 14.63 18.06 1.83
CA GLU A 218 14.90 19.49 1.67
C GLU A 218 16.21 19.91 2.37
N GLU A 219 16.46 19.43 3.59
CA GLU A 219 17.73 19.65 4.31
C GLU A 219 18.95 19.07 3.55
N MET A 220 18.76 17.98 2.81
CA MET A 220 19.79 17.38 1.96
C MET A 220 19.90 18.04 0.56
N GLY A 221 19.21 19.17 0.32
CA GLY A 221 19.28 19.93 -0.92
C GLY A 221 18.27 19.51 -1.99
N GLY A 222 17.31 18.66 -1.70
CA GLY A 222 16.16 18.39 -2.58
C GLY A 222 15.14 19.53 -2.51
N GLU A 223 14.20 19.54 -3.44
CA GLU A 223 13.12 20.53 -3.53
C GLU A 223 11.78 19.84 -3.78
N PHE A 224 10.72 20.32 -3.12
CA PHE A 224 9.34 19.90 -3.40
C PHE A 224 8.55 21.06 -3.98
N ARG A 225 7.82 20.77 -5.06
CA ARG A 225 6.82 21.68 -5.64
C ARG A 225 5.47 20.99 -5.65
N PHE A 226 4.57 21.51 -4.85
CA PHE A 226 3.17 21.10 -4.80
C PHE A 226 2.33 21.85 -5.86
N ARG A 227 1.16 21.35 -6.17
CA ARG A 227 0.29 21.87 -7.23
C ARG A 227 1.04 21.97 -8.57
N SER A 228 1.92 20.99 -8.82
CA SER A 228 2.83 20.93 -9.94
C SER A 228 2.60 19.66 -10.74
N THR A 229 1.61 19.64 -11.59
CA THR A 229 1.26 18.52 -12.45
C THR A 229 2.16 18.48 -13.67
N VAL A 230 2.88 17.37 -13.88
CA VAL A 230 3.59 17.17 -15.15
C VAL A 230 2.57 16.77 -16.21
N THR A 231 2.40 17.65 -17.20
CA THR A 231 1.37 17.54 -18.23
C THR A 231 1.91 17.07 -19.57
N ASP A 232 3.22 17.18 -19.79
CA ASP A 232 3.88 16.70 -21.01
C ASP A 232 5.37 16.46 -20.82
N LEU A 233 6.01 15.81 -21.79
CA LEU A 233 7.45 15.49 -21.84
C LEU A 233 8.05 16.02 -23.15
N MET A 234 9.21 16.65 -23.06
CA MET A 234 9.98 16.99 -24.25
C MET A 234 11.01 15.88 -24.54
N ILE A 235 10.77 15.15 -25.61
CA ILE A 235 11.58 14.02 -26.04
C ILE A 235 12.18 14.34 -27.41
N ARG A 236 13.51 14.21 -27.54
CA ARG A 236 14.25 14.33 -28.80
C ARG A 236 15.21 13.15 -28.93
N ASP A 237 15.26 12.55 -30.11
CA ASP A 237 16.15 11.42 -30.41
C ASP A 237 16.06 10.28 -29.40
N ARG A 238 14.82 9.98 -28.94
CA ARG A 238 14.51 8.99 -27.89
C ARG A 238 15.17 9.26 -26.52
N LYS A 239 15.47 10.52 -26.22
CA LYS A 239 15.99 10.99 -24.94
C LYS A 239 15.09 12.04 -24.35
N LEU A 240 14.93 12.01 -23.02
CA LEU A 240 14.26 13.07 -22.29
C LEU A 240 15.15 14.34 -22.29
N ASN A 241 14.54 15.50 -22.55
CA ASN A 241 15.20 16.80 -22.49
C ASN A 241 14.58 17.73 -21.45
N ALA A 242 13.26 17.65 -21.25
CA ALA A 242 12.55 18.46 -20.26
C ALA A 242 11.22 17.82 -19.88
N VAL A 243 10.65 18.27 -18.76
CA VAL A 243 9.25 18.02 -18.38
C VAL A 243 8.47 19.33 -18.43
N ILE A 244 7.19 19.25 -18.82
CA ILE A 244 6.29 20.42 -18.87
C ILE A 244 5.37 20.35 -17.67
N VAL A 245 5.36 21.40 -16.85
CA VAL A 245 4.55 21.51 -15.65
C VAL A 245 3.38 22.46 -15.89
N ASN A 246 2.19 22.01 -15.50
CA ASN A 246 0.93 22.78 -15.58
C ASN A 246 0.67 23.36 -16.99
N ALA A 247 1.09 22.66 -18.04
CA ALA A 247 1.01 23.07 -19.45
C ALA A 247 1.69 24.41 -19.78
N LYS A 248 2.62 24.88 -18.97
CA LYS A 248 3.23 26.22 -19.09
C LYS A 248 4.74 26.26 -18.86
N GLU A 249 5.23 25.64 -17.81
CA GLU A 249 6.62 25.71 -17.39
C GLU A 249 7.41 24.53 -17.95
N GLU A 250 8.49 24.85 -18.67
CA GLU A 250 9.48 23.87 -19.12
C GLU A 250 10.60 23.77 -18.10
N ILE A 251 10.81 22.57 -17.56
CA ILE A 251 11.91 22.28 -16.65
C ILE A 251 12.88 21.34 -17.35
N PRO A 252 14.12 21.78 -17.66
CA PRO A 252 15.12 20.91 -18.24
C PRO A 252 15.42 19.70 -17.34
N ALA A 253 15.41 18.50 -17.91
CA ALA A 253 15.63 17.25 -17.19
C ALA A 253 16.15 16.16 -18.12
N GLU A 254 17.29 15.56 -17.78
CA GLU A 254 17.82 14.38 -18.45
C GLU A 254 17.32 13.09 -17.77
N ILE A 255 16.92 13.19 -16.50
CA ILE A 255 16.45 12.08 -15.68
C ILE A 255 15.09 12.42 -15.08
N CYS A 256 14.13 11.55 -15.37
CA CYS A 256 12.79 11.63 -14.81
C CYS A 256 12.39 10.27 -14.19
N ILE A 257 12.05 10.28 -12.92
CA ILE A 257 11.49 9.13 -12.22
C ILE A 257 9.95 9.24 -12.27
N LEU A 258 9.30 8.32 -13.02
CA LEU A 258 7.86 8.27 -13.15
C LEU A 258 7.25 7.46 -12.01
N ALA A 259 6.80 8.13 -10.95
CA ALA A 259 6.11 7.54 -9.80
C ALA A 259 4.68 8.09 -9.61
N PRO A 260 3.84 8.15 -10.67
CA PRO A 260 2.57 8.89 -10.68
C PRO A 260 1.46 8.26 -9.85
N GLY A 261 1.65 7.03 -9.34
CA GLY A 261 0.59 6.23 -8.72
C GLY A 261 -0.38 5.62 -9.75
N HIS A 262 -1.26 4.72 -9.29
CA HIS A 262 -2.15 3.95 -10.17
C HIS A 262 -3.35 4.75 -10.71
N SER A 263 -3.64 5.92 -10.14
CA SER A 263 -4.83 6.74 -10.48
C SER A 263 -4.55 7.89 -11.46
N ALA A 264 -3.29 8.11 -11.86
CA ALA A 264 -2.89 9.22 -12.75
C ALA A 264 -3.20 8.91 -14.22
N ARG A 265 -4.50 8.86 -14.56
CA ARG A 265 -5.01 8.42 -15.87
C ARG A 265 -4.61 9.35 -17.01
N ASP A 266 -4.55 10.65 -16.75
CA ASP A 266 -4.04 11.68 -17.64
C ASP A 266 -2.56 11.46 -17.96
N THR A 267 -1.75 11.09 -16.97
CA THR A 267 -0.35 10.74 -17.18
C THR A 267 -0.21 9.53 -18.09
N PHE A 268 -0.99 8.46 -17.90
CA PHE A 268 -0.94 7.29 -18.81
C PHE A 268 -1.33 7.67 -20.24
N ALA A 269 -2.34 8.52 -20.43
CA ALA A 269 -2.71 9.00 -21.76
C ALA A 269 -1.60 9.87 -22.40
N MET A 270 -0.92 10.69 -21.63
CA MET A 270 0.25 11.47 -22.07
C MET A 270 1.41 10.53 -22.48
N LEU A 271 1.72 9.49 -21.69
CA LEU A 271 2.75 8.52 -21.99
C LEU A 271 2.46 7.73 -23.29
N GLU A 272 1.20 7.39 -23.54
CA GLU A 272 0.76 6.73 -24.78
C GLU A 272 1.02 7.61 -26.00
N LYS A 273 0.71 8.92 -25.94
CA LYS A 273 0.98 9.90 -27.02
C LYS A 273 2.48 9.98 -27.37
N HIS A 274 3.35 9.80 -26.38
CA HIS A 274 4.80 9.77 -26.58
C HIS A 274 5.36 8.41 -26.99
N ASN A 275 4.50 7.43 -27.27
CA ASN A 275 4.90 6.05 -27.63
C ASN A 275 5.84 5.43 -26.57
N ILE A 276 5.61 5.72 -25.29
CA ILE A 276 6.27 5.04 -24.20
C ILE A 276 5.65 3.64 -24.09
N ASN A 277 6.50 2.62 -24.11
CA ASN A 277 6.03 1.23 -24.11
C ASN A 277 5.22 0.92 -22.84
N MET A 278 3.96 0.56 -23.03
CA MET A 278 3.05 0.17 -21.97
C MET A 278 2.29 -1.10 -22.35
N GLU A 279 1.85 -1.84 -21.34
CA GLU A 279 1.06 -3.06 -21.49
C GLU A 279 -0.21 -2.98 -20.65
N PRO A 280 -1.36 -3.49 -21.14
CA PRO A 280 -2.55 -3.66 -20.32
C PRO A 280 -2.25 -4.71 -19.24
N LYS A 281 -2.71 -4.47 -18.03
CA LYS A 281 -2.45 -5.32 -16.88
C LYS A 281 -3.76 -5.76 -16.23
N SER A 282 -3.88 -7.06 -15.93
CA SER A 282 -4.97 -7.58 -15.11
C SER A 282 -4.97 -6.92 -13.72
N PHE A 283 -6.16 -6.64 -13.21
CA PHE A 283 -6.40 -6.10 -11.88
C PHE A 283 -7.67 -6.72 -11.29
N ALA A 284 -8.29 -6.10 -10.30
CA ALA A 284 -9.53 -6.60 -9.73
C ALA A 284 -10.48 -5.46 -9.38
N VAL A 285 -11.78 -5.75 -9.43
CA VAL A 285 -12.85 -4.80 -9.12
C VAL A 285 -13.89 -5.47 -8.24
N GLY A 286 -14.62 -4.69 -7.45
CA GLY A 286 -15.68 -5.22 -6.62
C GLY A 286 -16.26 -4.20 -5.66
N VAL A 287 -16.62 -4.66 -4.47
CA VAL A 287 -17.27 -3.86 -3.43
C VAL A 287 -16.41 -3.83 -2.16
N ARG A 288 -16.61 -2.84 -1.30
CA ARG A 288 -16.28 -2.94 0.11
C ARG A 288 -17.38 -3.72 0.82
N VAL A 289 -17.01 -4.51 1.81
CA VAL A 289 -17.95 -5.16 2.73
C VAL A 289 -17.64 -4.74 4.15
N GLU A 290 -18.66 -4.31 4.89
CA GLU A 290 -18.55 -4.03 6.32
C GLU A 290 -19.21 -5.12 7.18
N HIS A 291 -18.51 -5.45 8.27
CA HIS A 291 -18.98 -6.36 9.33
C HIS A 291 -18.62 -5.78 10.70
N PRO A 292 -19.40 -6.08 11.77
CA PRO A 292 -18.98 -5.74 13.12
C PRO A 292 -17.61 -6.32 13.44
N GLN A 293 -16.66 -5.50 13.91
CA GLN A 293 -15.30 -5.96 14.26
C GLN A 293 -15.34 -7.03 15.35
N THR A 294 -16.27 -6.91 16.31
CA THR A 294 -16.48 -7.90 17.37
C THR A 294 -16.84 -9.28 16.84
N MET A 295 -17.62 -9.37 15.77
CA MET A 295 -17.94 -10.64 15.09
C MET A 295 -16.66 -11.29 14.52
N ILE A 296 -15.83 -10.51 13.86
CA ILE A 296 -14.56 -11.00 13.29
C ILE A 296 -13.60 -11.43 14.40
N ASN A 297 -13.50 -10.66 15.49
CA ASN A 297 -12.69 -11.02 16.65
C ASN A 297 -13.19 -12.35 17.28
N GLN A 298 -14.50 -12.50 17.49
CA GLN A 298 -15.09 -13.71 18.05
C GLN A 298 -14.76 -14.94 17.19
N ASP A 299 -14.84 -14.80 15.87
CA ASP A 299 -14.52 -15.93 14.98
C ASP A 299 -13.03 -16.28 14.98
N LEU A 300 -12.13 -15.27 14.97
CA LEU A 300 -10.70 -15.50 14.85
C LEU A 300 -10.00 -15.72 16.19
N TYR A 301 -10.44 -15.07 17.26
CA TYR A 301 -9.79 -15.11 18.57
C TYR A 301 -10.58 -15.90 19.62
N GLY A 302 -11.87 -16.19 19.38
CA GLY A 302 -12.76 -16.84 20.35
C GLY A 302 -13.36 -15.88 21.38
N GLU A 303 -13.11 -14.59 21.25
CA GLU A 303 -13.60 -13.52 22.13
C GLU A 303 -13.83 -12.24 21.33
N PRO A 304 -14.88 -11.44 21.65
CA PRO A 304 -15.22 -10.26 20.85
C PRO A 304 -14.22 -9.12 21.01
N GLU A 305 -13.54 -9.04 22.15
CA GLU A 305 -12.57 -7.98 22.49
C GLU A 305 -11.37 -8.57 23.22
N ASN A 306 -10.19 -8.05 22.94
CA ASN A 306 -8.95 -8.40 23.62
C ASN A 306 -7.93 -7.28 23.48
N ASP A 307 -7.66 -6.55 24.56
CA ASP A 307 -6.76 -5.39 24.59
C ASP A 307 -5.31 -5.70 24.16
N ARG A 308 -4.87 -6.96 24.31
CA ARG A 308 -3.52 -7.38 23.95
C ARG A 308 -3.34 -7.72 22.48
N LEU A 309 -4.43 -8.06 21.80
CA LEU A 309 -4.42 -8.53 20.42
C LEU A 309 -4.93 -7.45 19.45
N GLY A 310 -5.72 -6.50 19.95
CA GLY A 310 -6.38 -5.49 19.15
C GLY A 310 -7.37 -6.08 18.14
N ALA A 311 -7.75 -5.29 17.16
CA ALA A 311 -8.68 -5.68 16.11
C ALA A 311 -8.09 -6.76 15.19
N SER A 312 -8.81 -7.88 15.06
CA SER A 312 -8.39 -9.01 14.24
C SER A 312 -8.52 -8.72 12.74
N SER A 313 -7.65 -9.33 11.96
CA SER A 313 -7.64 -9.18 10.49
C SER A 313 -7.68 -10.53 9.79
N TYR A 314 -8.43 -10.61 8.70
CA TYR A 314 -8.55 -11.80 7.86
C TYR A 314 -7.98 -11.61 6.46
N LYS A 315 -7.76 -12.74 5.80
CA LYS A 315 -7.54 -12.83 4.36
C LYS A 315 -8.25 -14.08 3.85
N VAL A 316 -9.21 -13.90 2.96
CA VAL A 316 -9.97 -14.99 2.34
C VAL A 316 -9.85 -14.93 0.82
N THR A 317 -9.82 -16.11 0.23
CA THR A 317 -9.73 -16.29 -1.24
C THR A 317 -10.61 -17.46 -1.65
N HIS A 318 -11.19 -17.38 -2.83
CA HIS A 318 -11.93 -18.46 -3.45
C HIS A 318 -11.72 -18.44 -4.96
N THR A 319 -11.67 -19.61 -5.59
CA THR A 319 -11.67 -19.74 -7.05
C THR A 319 -13.00 -20.34 -7.45
N LEU A 320 -13.72 -19.63 -8.29
CA LEU A 320 -15.02 -20.06 -8.80
C LEU A 320 -14.88 -21.18 -9.83
N GLU A 321 -15.97 -21.88 -10.13
CA GLU A 321 -15.99 -22.98 -11.12
C GLU A 321 -15.52 -22.53 -12.51
N ASN A 322 -15.80 -21.28 -12.89
CA ASN A 322 -15.33 -20.67 -14.15
C ASN A 322 -13.83 -20.26 -14.12
N GLY A 323 -13.09 -20.58 -13.04
CA GLY A 323 -11.69 -20.26 -12.87
C GLY A 323 -11.42 -18.82 -12.39
N ARG A 324 -12.44 -17.97 -12.24
CA ARG A 324 -12.27 -16.57 -11.81
C ARG A 324 -11.97 -16.52 -10.30
N GLY A 325 -10.94 -15.78 -9.93
CA GLY A 325 -10.57 -15.57 -8.52
C GLY A 325 -11.42 -14.50 -7.86
N VAL A 326 -11.92 -14.78 -6.65
CA VAL A 326 -12.54 -13.80 -5.74
C VAL A 326 -11.77 -13.81 -4.44
N TYR A 327 -11.44 -12.62 -3.92
CA TYR A 327 -10.63 -12.54 -2.70
C TYR A 327 -10.84 -11.23 -1.94
N SER A 328 -10.55 -11.30 -0.61
CA SER A 328 -10.48 -10.09 0.20
C SER A 328 -9.19 -9.33 -0.07
N PHE A 329 -9.29 -8.02 -0.19
CA PHE A 329 -8.15 -7.13 -0.41
C PHE A 329 -8.22 -5.93 0.52
N CYS A 330 -7.06 -5.39 0.91
CA CYS A 330 -6.96 -4.21 1.77
C CYS A 330 -7.97 -4.20 2.94
N MET A 331 -8.05 -5.33 3.70
CA MET A 331 -8.89 -5.44 4.88
C MET A 331 -8.42 -4.46 5.95
N CYS A 332 -9.34 -3.64 6.45
CA CYS A 332 -9.13 -2.57 7.44
C CYS A 332 -9.84 -2.95 8.75
N PRO A 333 -9.12 -3.52 9.72
CA PRO A 333 -9.69 -3.80 11.03
C PRO A 333 -10.05 -2.49 11.73
N GLY A 334 -11.22 -2.44 12.41
CA GLY A 334 -11.66 -1.23 13.10
C GLY A 334 -11.51 0.03 12.27
N GLY A 335 -11.90 -0.04 10.98
CA GLY A 335 -11.64 1.02 10.00
C GLY A 335 -12.90 1.61 9.39
N TYR A 336 -12.72 2.43 8.39
CA TYR A 336 -13.78 3.17 7.70
C TYR A 336 -13.74 2.88 6.21
N VAL A 337 -14.90 2.82 5.57
CA VAL A 337 -15.03 2.96 4.12
C VAL A 337 -15.00 4.45 3.78
N VAL A 338 -14.24 4.83 2.76
CA VAL A 338 -14.05 6.24 2.39
C VAL A 338 -14.39 6.50 0.93
N ASN A 339 -14.95 7.69 0.65
CA ASN A 339 -15.03 8.17 -0.71
C ASN A 339 -13.62 8.52 -1.21
N ALA A 340 -13.12 7.75 -2.17
CA ALA A 340 -11.78 7.85 -2.74
C ALA A 340 -11.78 8.32 -4.20
N SER A 341 -12.83 9.03 -4.60
CA SER A 341 -12.95 9.61 -5.94
C SER A 341 -11.84 10.61 -6.25
N SER A 342 -11.47 10.73 -7.51
CA SER A 342 -10.49 11.71 -8.00
C SER A 342 -10.88 12.32 -9.36
N GLU A 343 -12.03 11.95 -9.92
CA GLU A 343 -12.57 12.52 -11.16
C GLU A 343 -14.03 12.92 -10.92
N GLU A 344 -14.46 14.05 -11.46
CA GLU A 344 -15.84 14.52 -11.35
C GLU A 344 -16.83 13.56 -12.03
N GLY A 345 -17.99 13.35 -11.44
CA GLY A 345 -18.99 12.42 -11.95
C GLY A 345 -18.58 10.95 -11.91
N MET A 346 -17.55 10.62 -11.15
CA MET A 346 -17.04 9.27 -10.91
C MET A 346 -17.04 9.00 -9.41
N LEU A 347 -17.33 7.77 -8.99
CA LEU A 347 -17.29 7.41 -7.59
C LEU A 347 -16.51 6.11 -7.36
N ALA A 348 -15.47 6.21 -6.56
CA ALA A 348 -14.69 5.06 -6.09
C ALA A 348 -14.68 5.06 -4.56
N VAL A 349 -14.66 3.86 -3.97
CA VAL A 349 -14.46 3.67 -2.53
C VAL A 349 -13.14 3.00 -2.24
N ASN A 350 -12.61 3.25 -1.04
CA ASN A 350 -11.47 2.53 -0.48
C ASN A 350 -11.68 2.36 1.03
N GLY A 351 -10.77 1.70 1.72
CA GLY A 351 -10.79 1.58 3.17
C GLY A 351 -9.58 2.25 3.80
N MET A 352 -9.79 2.81 4.99
CA MET A 352 -8.74 3.35 5.82
C MET A 352 -8.90 2.95 7.28
N SER A 353 -7.84 3.05 8.06
CA SER A 353 -7.88 2.94 9.53
C SER A 353 -7.00 4.01 10.17
N TYR A 354 -7.39 4.46 11.34
CA TYR A 354 -6.49 5.13 12.26
C TYR A 354 -5.57 4.13 12.96
N GLN A 355 -4.54 4.62 13.66
CA GLN A 355 -3.59 3.76 14.38
C GLN A 355 -4.28 2.88 15.42
N ALA A 356 -5.28 3.39 16.11
CA ALA A 356 -6.02 2.67 17.14
C ALA A 356 -6.88 1.51 16.60
N ARG A 357 -7.35 1.58 15.32
CA ARG A 357 -8.26 0.57 14.73
C ARG A 357 -9.49 0.30 15.59
N ASP A 358 -10.12 1.35 16.08
CA ASP A 358 -11.18 1.33 17.10
C ASP A 358 -12.58 1.67 16.57
N SER A 359 -12.77 1.72 15.26
CA SER A 359 -14.10 1.81 14.66
C SER A 359 -14.90 0.52 14.90
N HIS A 360 -16.23 0.63 14.93
CA HIS A 360 -17.12 -0.50 15.20
C HIS A 360 -17.03 -1.61 14.16
N ASN A 361 -16.66 -1.29 12.92
CA ASN A 361 -16.65 -2.24 11.83
C ASN A 361 -15.23 -2.57 11.37
N ALA A 362 -15.08 -3.82 10.93
CA ALA A 362 -14.06 -4.25 10.01
C ALA A 362 -14.57 -4.05 8.59
N ASN A 363 -13.76 -3.58 7.67
CA ASN A 363 -14.11 -3.59 6.25
C ASN A 363 -13.01 -4.18 5.37
N SER A 364 -13.39 -4.74 4.23
CA SER A 364 -12.43 -5.16 3.20
C SER A 364 -13.04 -5.06 1.80
N ALA A 365 -12.22 -4.83 0.80
CA ALA A 365 -12.65 -5.05 -0.57
C ALA A 365 -12.88 -6.56 -0.81
N ILE A 366 -14.00 -6.91 -1.44
CA ILE A 366 -14.26 -8.22 -2.04
C ILE A 366 -14.23 -8.01 -3.53
N ILE A 367 -13.16 -8.51 -4.14
CA ILE A 367 -12.80 -8.17 -5.51
C ILE A 367 -12.65 -9.41 -6.37
N VAL A 368 -13.00 -9.24 -7.63
CA VAL A 368 -13.02 -10.23 -8.68
C VAL A 368 -11.95 -9.86 -9.70
N THR A 369 -11.12 -10.83 -10.08
CA THR A 369 -10.08 -10.61 -11.10
C THR A 369 -10.70 -10.27 -12.45
N VAL A 370 -10.21 -9.21 -13.08
CA VAL A 370 -10.52 -8.80 -14.46
C VAL A 370 -9.24 -8.79 -15.30
N ASN A 371 -9.38 -9.22 -16.54
CA ASN A 371 -8.30 -9.36 -17.51
C ASN A 371 -8.55 -8.46 -18.72
N PRO A 372 -7.58 -8.25 -19.60
CA PRO A 372 -7.76 -7.47 -20.82
C PRO A 372 -8.96 -7.87 -21.68
N SER A 373 -9.37 -9.14 -21.66
CA SER A 373 -10.58 -9.62 -22.35
C SER A 373 -11.90 -9.13 -21.72
N ASP A 374 -11.88 -8.63 -20.50
CA ASP A 374 -13.05 -8.04 -19.81
C ASP A 374 -13.16 -6.52 -20.06
N PHE A 375 -12.18 -5.90 -20.71
CA PHE A 375 -12.14 -4.46 -20.90
C PHE A 375 -13.09 -4.03 -22.01
N PRO A 376 -13.78 -2.87 -21.87
CA PRO A 376 -14.72 -2.39 -22.88
C PRO A 376 -14.05 -1.88 -24.15
N GLU A 377 -12.76 -1.58 -24.10
CA GLU A 377 -11.95 -1.05 -25.18
C GLU A 377 -10.64 -1.83 -25.28
N GLU A 378 -10.17 -2.05 -26.51
CA GLU A 378 -8.84 -2.61 -26.77
C GLU A 378 -7.75 -1.57 -26.48
N GLY A 379 -6.51 -2.05 -26.32
CA GLY A 379 -5.34 -1.19 -26.09
C GLY A 379 -4.94 -1.06 -24.63
N VAL A 380 -3.89 -0.29 -24.40
CA VAL A 380 -3.24 -0.20 -23.08
C VAL A 380 -4.10 0.51 -22.04
N LEU A 381 -5.00 1.40 -22.47
CA LEU A 381 -5.90 2.15 -21.59
C LEU A 381 -7.26 1.48 -21.36
N GLY A 382 -7.53 0.32 -21.96
CA GLY A 382 -8.80 -0.40 -21.82
C GLY A 382 -9.19 -0.71 -20.37
N GLY A 383 -8.22 -0.99 -19.49
CA GLY A 383 -8.46 -1.18 -18.06
C GLY A 383 -8.91 0.11 -17.37
N ILE A 384 -8.40 1.26 -17.77
CA ILE A 384 -8.86 2.59 -17.29
C ILE A 384 -10.28 2.86 -17.75
N ALA A 385 -10.62 2.49 -18.99
CA ALA A 385 -11.99 2.62 -19.50
C ALA A 385 -12.97 1.77 -18.67
N LEU A 386 -12.59 0.53 -18.29
CA LEU A 386 -13.40 -0.29 -17.39
C LEU A 386 -13.59 0.36 -16.02
N GLN A 387 -12.52 0.88 -15.42
CA GLN A 387 -12.62 1.58 -14.13
C GLN A 387 -13.59 2.76 -14.22
N ARG A 388 -13.46 3.63 -15.22
CA ARG A 388 -14.34 4.78 -15.42
C ARG A 388 -15.80 4.37 -15.65
N LYS A 389 -16.04 3.30 -16.41
CA LYS A 389 -17.40 2.75 -16.61
C LYS A 389 -18.06 2.36 -15.29
N LEU A 390 -17.34 1.64 -14.43
CA LEU A 390 -17.85 1.21 -13.13
C LEU A 390 -18.00 2.37 -12.16
N GLU A 391 -17.04 3.30 -12.11
CA GLU A 391 -17.07 4.48 -11.25
C GLU A 391 -18.20 5.43 -11.62
N ARG A 392 -18.51 5.60 -12.92
CA ARG A 392 -19.66 6.36 -13.38
C ARG A 392 -20.97 5.68 -12.99
N ALA A 393 -21.10 4.38 -13.20
CA ALA A 393 -22.29 3.63 -12.79
C ALA A 393 -22.51 3.72 -11.26
N ALA A 394 -21.44 3.71 -10.46
CA ALA A 394 -21.53 3.90 -9.01
C ALA A 394 -21.99 5.33 -8.65
N TRP A 395 -21.45 6.34 -9.34
CA TRP A 395 -21.87 7.73 -9.15
C TRP A 395 -23.36 7.94 -9.48
N GLU A 396 -23.84 7.37 -10.56
CA GLU A 396 -25.25 7.44 -11.00
C GLU A 396 -26.15 6.69 -10.00
N ALA A 397 -25.82 5.46 -9.61
CA ALA A 397 -26.57 4.67 -8.65
C ALA A 397 -26.68 5.36 -7.29
N GLY A 398 -25.59 5.99 -6.84
CA GLY A 398 -25.49 6.73 -5.58
C GLY A 398 -25.95 8.18 -5.66
N LYS A 399 -26.22 8.71 -6.86
CA LYS A 399 -26.49 10.15 -7.10
C LYS A 399 -25.40 11.04 -6.48
N GLY A 400 -24.14 10.68 -6.74
CA GLY A 400 -22.97 11.37 -6.19
C GLY A 400 -22.60 11.01 -4.76
N LYS A 401 -23.36 10.13 -4.10
CA LYS A 401 -23.08 9.59 -2.75
C LYS A 401 -22.62 8.15 -2.85
N ILE A 402 -21.93 7.64 -1.85
CA ILE A 402 -21.51 6.24 -1.81
C ILE A 402 -22.75 5.33 -1.83
N PRO A 403 -22.93 4.49 -2.87
CA PRO A 403 -24.02 3.52 -2.92
C PRO A 403 -23.78 2.39 -1.93
N VAL A 404 -24.80 2.07 -1.13
CA VAL A 404 -24.80 1.03 -0.10
C VAL A 404 -25.97 0.09 -0.31
N GLN A 405 -25.71 -1.23 -0.18
CA GLN A 405 -26.72 -2.28 -0.29
C GLN A 405 -26.48 -3.36 0.76
N LEU A 406 -27.55 -3.90 1.36
CA LEU A 406 -27.44 -5.08 2.21
C LEU A 406 -27.19 -6.33 1.36
N PHE A 407 -26.39 -7.26 1.87
CA PHE A 407 -26.04 -8.47 1.13
C PHE A 407 -27.25 -9.29 0.71
N LYS A 408 -28.29 -9.44 1.59
CA LYS A 408 -29.54 -10.13 1.22
C LYS A 408 -30.24 -9.50 0.01
N ASP A 409 -30.25 -8.15 -0.05
CA ASP A 409 -30.92 -7.41 -1.12
C ASP A 409 -30.08 -7.49 -2.41
N TYR A 410 -28.74 -7.53 -2.28
CA TYR A 410 -27.82 -7.81 -3.38
C TYR A 410 -28.09 -9.17 -4.03
N CYS A 411 -28.26 -10.24 -3.22
CA CYS A 411 -28.56 -11.59 -3.70
C CYS A 411 -29.95 -11.68 -4.36
N THR A 412 -30.92 -10.89 -3.91
CA THR A 412 -32.29 -10.87 -4.47
C THR A 412 -32.48 -9.83 -5.57
N HIS A 413 -31.42 -9.13 -6.00
CA HIS A 413 -31.45 -8.06 -7.01
C HIS A 413 -32.44 -6.94 -6.67
N GLN A 414 -32.50 -6.54 -5.41
CA GLN A 414 -33.42 -5.52 -4.92
C GLN A 414 -32.65 -4.36 -4.28
N LYS A 415 -33.14 -3.15 -4.53
CA LYS A 415 -32.62 -1.98 -3.86
C LYS A 415 -32.83 -2.06 -2.35
N SER A 416 -31.81 -1.78 -1.54
CA SER A 416 -31.97 -1.59 -0.11
C SER A 416 -32.65 -0.27 0.21
N THR A 417 -33.56 -0.31 1.19
CA THR A 417 -34.33 0.86 1.64
C THR A 417 -34.19 1.16 3.13
N ARG A 418 -33.64 0.22 3.90
CA ARG A 418 -33.39 0.34 5.34
C ARG A 418 -32.15 -0.45 5.71
N LEU A 419 -31.45 -0.02 6.76
CA LEU A 419 -30.34 -0.76 7.37
C LEU A 419 -30.84 -1.96 8.17
N GLY A 420 -29.96 -2.91 8.42
CA GLY A 420 -30.08 -3.96 9.43
C GLY A 420 -29.39 -3.55 10.73
N ASP A 421 -28.79 -4.52 11.41
CA ASP A 421 -28.06 -4.29 12.67
C ASP A 421 -26.67 -3.71 12.43
N VAL A 422 -26.09 -3.90 11.24
CA VAL A 422 -24.80 -3.32 10.88
C VAL A 422 -25.00 -1.86 10.49
N ILE A 423 -24.36 -0.96 11.27
CA ILE A 423 -24.39 0.48 11.03
C ILE A 423 -23.13 0.88 10.24
N PRO A 424 -23.26 1.63 9.12
CA PRO A 424 -22.12 1.98 8.29
C PRO A 424 -21.05 2.82 9.01
N CYS A 425 -19.78 2.46 8.84
CA CYS A 425 -18.62 3.25 9.24
C CYS A 425 -18.00 3.93 8.00
N ILE A 426 -18.66 4.95 7.47
CA ILE A 426 -18.34 5.59 6.19
C ILE A 426 -17.86 7.02 6.40
N LYS A 427 -16.80 7.40 5.69
CA LYS A 427 -16.37 8.79 5.51
C LYS A 427 -16.86 9.30 4.15
N GLY A 428 -17.80 10.22 4.17
CA GLY A 428 -18.53 10.74 3.02
C GLY A 428 -20.04 10.47 3.13
N ALA A 429 -20.81 11.15 2.29
CA ALA A 429 -22.24 10.90 2.20
C ALA A 429 -22.52 9.55 1.53
N TYR A 430 -23.50 8.79 2.02
CA TYR A 430 -23.92 7.53 1.44
C TYR A 430 -25.44 7.48 1.18
N THR A 431 -25.88 6.53 0.39
CA THR A 431 -27.30 6.28 0.14
C THR A 431 -27.58 4.80 -0.07
N LEU A 432 -28.68 4.32 0.49
CA LEU A 432 -29.16 2.96 0.26
C LEU A 432 -29.71 2.85 -1.16
N THR A 433 -29.16 1.90 -1.94
CA THR A 433 -29.53 1.73 -3.34
C THR A 433 -29.22 0.31 -3.84
N ASP A 434 -29.18 0.10 -5.15
CA ASP A 434 -28.80 -1.16 -5.79
C ASP A 434 -27.34 -1.10 -6.24
N VAL A 435 -26.42 -1.61 -5.42
CA VAL A 435 -24.98 -1.71 -5.73
C VAL A 435 -24.72 -2.77 -6.79
N ARG A 436 -25.56 -3.84 -6.87
CA ARG A 436 -25.39 -4.88 -7.86
C ARG A 436 -25.49 -4.35 -9.29
N SER A 437 -26.36 -3.36 -9.54
CA SER A 437 -26.55 -2.74 -10.86
C SER A 437 -25.32 -2.04 -11.42
N ILE A 438 -24.30 -1.76 -10.59
CA ILE A 438 -23.02 -1.17 -11.01
C ILE A 438 -22.23 -2.12 -11.89
N PHE A 439 -22.37 -3.43 -11.66
CA PHE A 439 -21.51 -4.46 -12.25
C PHE A 439 -22.16 -5.17 -13.43
N PRO A 440 -21.37 -5.57 -14.44
CA PRO A 440 -21.78 -6.64 -15.36
C PRO A 440 -22.21 -7.90 -14.58
N LYS A 441 -23.21 -8.60 -15.10
CA LYS A 441 -23.82 -9.78 -14.45
C LYS A 441 -22.76 -10.75 -13.91
N GLU A 442 -21.77 -11.11 -14.72
CA GLU A 442 -20.73 -12.08 -14.34
C GLU A 442 -19.87 -11.64 -13.15
N ILE A 443 -19.58 -10.34 -13.05
CA ILE A 443 -18.83 -9.78 -11.91
C ILE A 443 -19.72 -9.74 -10.67
N GLY A 444 -20.97 -9.29 -10.82
CA GLY A 444 -21.96 -9.28 -9.73
C GLY A 444 -22.20 -10.67 -9.15
N ASP A 445 -22.43 -11.68 -9.99
CA ASP A 445 -22.59 -13.08 -9.59
C ASP A 445 -21.33 -13.64 -8.90
N SER A 446 -20.16 -13.24 -9.39
CA SER A 446 -18.87 -13.66 -8.81
C SER A 446 -18.68 -13.10 -7.39
N ILE A 447 -19.05 -11.84 -7.16
CA ILE A 447 -19.00 -11.21 -5.82
C ILE A 447 -19.91 -11.97 -4.85
N GLU A 448 -21.16 -12.23 -5.25
CA GLU A 448 -22.15 -12.99 -4.44
C GLU A 448 -21.63 -14.38 -4.08
N ALA A 449 -21.23 -15.17 -5.08
CA ALA A 449 -20.69 -16.51 -4.87
C ALA A 449 -19.44 -16.50 -3.98
N GLY A 450 -18.57 -15.50 -4.12
CA GLY A 450 -17.41 -15.29 -3.29
C GLY A 450 -17.76 -15.04 -1.81
N ILE A 451 -18.71 -14.14 -1.55
CA ILE A 451 -19.15 -13.82 -0.17
C ILE A 451 -19.74 -15.07 0.49
N HIS A 452 -20.61 -15.84 -0.19
CA HIS A 452 -21.13 -17.12 0.33
C HIS A 452 -20.01 -18.14 0.61
N ALA A 453 -19.00 -18.22 -0.28
CA ALA A 453 -17.85 -19.10 -0.05
C ALA A 453 -17.02 -18.66 1.17
N PHE A 454 -16.97 -17.36 1.46
CA PHE A 454 -16.29 -16.82 2.62
C PHE A 454 -17.07 -17.03 3.92
N GLY A 455 -18.40 -17.05 3.88
CA GLY A 455 -19.25 -17.44 5.00
C GLY A 455 -18.93 -18.85 5.55
N LYS A 456 -18.48 -19.76 4.68
CA LYS A 456 -18.00 -21.10 5.09
C LYS A 456 -16.63 -21.09 5.79
N LYS A 457 -15.86 -19.99 5.69
CA LYS A 457 -14.51 -19.82 6.27
C LYS A 457 -14.49 -18.93 7.50
N LEU A 458 -15.37 -17.94 7.53
CA LEU A 458 -15.52 -16.95 8.60
C LEU A 458 -17.02 -16.90 8.96
N SER A 459 -17.34 -17.32 10.15
CA SER A 459 -18.73 -17.41 10.62
C SER A 459 -19.42 -16.05 10.56
N GLY A 460 -20.56 -15.98 9.88
CA GLY A 460 -21.34 -14.77 9.71
C GLY A 460 -20.81 -13.79 8.64
N PHE A 461 -19.83 -14.18 7.83
CA PHE A 461 -19.32 -13.31 6.77
C PHE A 461 -20.38 -13.00 5.70
N ASP A 462 -21.25 -13.96 5.41
CA ASP A 462 -22.39 -13.85 4.48
C ASP A 462 -23.71 -13.52 5.18
N ARG A 463 -23.64 -12.84 6.34
CA ARG A 463 -24.83 -12.39 7.06
C ARG A 463 -25.72 -11.51 6.19
N PRO A 464 -27.06 -11.63 6.32
CA PRO A 464 -28.02 -10.94 5.43
C PRO A 464 -27.88 -9.42 5.42
N ASP A 465 -27.44 -8.84 6.53
CA ASP A 465 -27.31 -7.40 6.75
C ASP A 465 -25.85 -6.88 6.69
N ALA A 466 -24.90 -7.70 6.19
CA ALA A 466 -23.59 -7.17 5.80
C ALA A 466 -23.78 -6.05 4.78
N LEU A 467 -23.02 -4.96 4.92
CA LEU A 467 -23.11 -3.81 4.02
C LEU A 467 -22.14 -3.97 2.86
N LEU A 468 -22.61 -3.71 1.65
CA LEU A 468 -21.80 -3.66 0.44
C LEU A 468 -21.78 -2.23 -0.08
N GLU A 469 -20.59 -1.67 -0.27
CA GLU A 469 -20.36 -0.33 -0.78
C GLU A 469 -19.63 -0.39 -2.14
N GLY A 470 -20.10 0.37 -3.11
CA GLY A 470 -19.51 0.37 -4.45
C GLY A 470 -18.94 1.74 -4.87
N VAL A 471 -17.95 1.74 -5.75
CA VAL A 471 -17.24 0.62 -6.33
C VAL A 471 -15.77 0.63 -5.89
N GLU A 472 -15.21 -0.48 -5.51
CA GLU A 472 -13.77 -0.64 -5.37
C GLU A 472 -13.17 -0.99 -6.74
N SER A 473 -12.63 0.00 -7.44
CA SER A 473 -12.13 -0.13 -8.82
C SER A 473 -10.62 0.04 -8.93
N ARG A 474 -9.97 0.57 -7.87
CA ARG A 474 -8.58 1.03 -7.91
C ARG A 474 -7.66 0.17 -7.04
N THR A 475 -7.76 -1.15 -7.18
CA THR A 475 -6.99 -2.11 -6.38
C THR A 475 -5.52 -2.19 -6.76
N SER A 476 -5.19 -1.90 -8.02
CA SER A 476 -3.82 -1.78 -8.55
C SER A 476 -3.85 -1.07 -9.91
N SER A 477 -2.65 -0.72 -10.42
CA SER A 477 -2.56 -0.11 -11.76
C SER A 477 -3.10 -1.05 -12.83
N PRO A 478 -4.00 -0.58 -13.72
CA PRO A 478 -4.48 -1.34 -14.88
C PRO A 478 -3.48 -1.36 -16.04
N VAL A 479 -2.37 -0.64 -15.90
CA VAL A 479 -1.32 -0.46 -16.91
C VAL A 479 0.03 -0.83 -16.31
N ARG A 480 0.91 -1.39 -17.12
CA ARG A 480 2.34 -1.52 -16.82
C ARG A 480 3.13 -0.64 -17.79
N ILE A 481 3.94 0.28 -17.26
CA ILE A 481 4.93 1.01 -18.05
C ILE A 481 6.17 0.12 -18.15
N VAL A 482 6.46 -0.37 -19.34
CA VAL A 482 7.56 -1.34 -19.55
C VAL A 482 8.90 -0.69 -19.27
N ARG A 483 9.76 -1.38 -18.53
CA ARG A 483 11.14 -0.94 -18.26
C ARG A 483 12.12 -2.08 -18.46
N GLU A 484 13.35 -1.74 -18.87
CA GLU A 484 14.44 -2.70 -19.00
C GLU A 484 14.79 -3.28 -17.60
N PRO A 485 14.92 -4.62 -17.45
CA PRO A 485 15.06 -5.23 -16.13
C PRO A 485 16.30 -4.84 -15.32
N LYS A 486 17.41 -4.50 -15.97
CA LYS A 486 18.68 -4.15 -15.31
C LYS A 486 18.83 -2.65 -15.14
N LYS A 487 18.62 -1.87 -16.21
CA LYS A 487 18.77 -0.41 -16.21
C LYS A 487 17.57 0.31 -15.60
N LEU A 488 16.40 -0.33 -15.56
CA LEU A 488 15.11 0.20 -15.10
C LEU A 488 14.59 1.41 -15.90
N THR A 489 15.16 1.67 -17.08
CA THR A 489 14.71 2.72 -18.00
C THR A 489 13.58 2.21 -18.88
N SER A 490 12.71 3.11 -19.34
CA SER A 490 11.74 2.84 -20.41
C SER A 490 12.46 2.72 -21.77
N ASN A 491 11.67 2.63 -22.85
CA ASN A 491 12.19 2.74 -24.23
C ASN A 491 12.69 4.16 -24.59
N ILE A 492 12.49 5.13 -23.72
CA ILE A 492 13.03 6.49 -23.82
C ILE A 492 14.13 6.64 -22.76
N GLU A 493 15.33 7.02 -23.18
CA GLU A 493 16.48 7.25 -22.28
C GLU A 493 16.16 8.39 -21.31
N GLY A 494 16.53 8.20 -20.04
CA GLY A 494 16.29 9.16 -18.97
C GLY A 494 14.94 9.01 -18.26
N ILE A 495 14.02 8.16 -18.74
CA ILE A 495 12.74 7.92 -18.08
C ILE A 495 12.76 6.60 -17.32
N TYR A 496 12.54 6.67 -16.01
CA TYR A 496 12.57 5.54 -15.07
C TYR A 496 11.18 5.26 -14.50
N PRO A 497 10.41 4.31 -15.05
CA PRO A 497 9.13 3.89 -14.47
C PRO A 497 9.32 3.30 -13.07
N CYS A 498 8.55 3.76 -12.08
CA CYS A 498 8.75 3.45 -10.68
C CYS A 498 7.43 3.22 -9.93
N GLY A 499 7.43 2.25 -9.04
CA GLY A 499 6.37 2.00 -8.08
C GLY A 499 5.11 1.37 -8.63
N GLU A 500 3.99 1.62 -7.93
CA GLU A 500 2.71 0.99 -8.21
C GLU A 500 2.07 1.48 -9.51
N GLY A 501 2.15 2.77 -9.80
CA GLY A 501 1.64 3.33 -11.05
C GLY A 501 2.31 2.73 -12.28
N ALA A 502 3.61 2.47 -12.21
CA ALA A 502 4.34 1.78 -13.25
C ALA A 502 4.09 0.26 -13.32
N GLY A 503 3.31 -0.32 -12.37
CA GLY A 503 2.93 -1.73 -12.36
C GLY A 503 3.95 -2.68 -11.71
N TYR A 504 4.89 -2.16 -10.88
CA TYR A 504 5.96 -2.95 -10.24
C TYR A 504 5.81 -3.11 -8.73
N ALA A 505 4.81 -2.51 -8.13
CA ALA A 505 4.50 -2.61 -6.71
C ALA A 505 2.99 -2.70 -6.49
N GLY A 506 2.57 -3.01 -5.26
CA GLY A 506 1.16 -3.12 -4.89
C GLY A 506 0.93 -2.78 -3.41
N GLY A 507 1.65 -1.77 -2.88
CA GLY A 507 1.49 -1.29 -1.50
C GLY A 507 2.68 -0.46 -1.06
N ILE A 508 2.58 0.19 0.11
CA ILE A 508 3.52 1.20 0.63
C ILE A 508 4.97 0.68 0.60
N THR A 509 5.26 -0.42 1.30
CA THR A 509 6.63 -0.95 1.42
C THR A 509 7.21 -1.39 0.07
N SER A 510 6.42 -2.10 -0.76
CA SER A 510 6.91 -2.54 -2.07
C SER A 510 7.17 -1.38 -3.03
N ALA A 511 6.34 -0.32 -2.99
CA ALA A 511 6.55 0.89 -3.76
C ALA A 511 7.80 1.66 -3.30
N ALA A 512 7.99 1.80 -1.99
CA ALA A 512 9.18 2.39 -1.40
C ALA A 512 10.46 1.62 -1.76
N MET A 513 10.44 0.28 -1.69
CA MET A 513 11.56 -0.58 -2.10
C MET A 513 11.91 -0.41 -3.59
N ASP A 514 10.90 -0.27 -4.44
CA ASP A 514 11.11 -0.02 -5.86
C ASP A 514 11.68 1.39 -6.10
N GLY A 515 11.25 2.40 -5.32
CA GLY A 515 11.85 3.74 -5.31
C GLY A 515 13.34 3.72 -4.95
N ILE A 516 13.72 2.98 -3.91
CA ILE A 516 15.13 2.78 -3.54
C ILE A 516 15.89 2.13 -4.70
N LYS A 517 15.32 1.07 -5.30
CA LYS A 517 15.94 0.36 -6.43
C LYS A 517 16.16 1.25 -7.65
N VAL A 518 15.23 2.16 -7.94
CA VAL A 518 15.39 3.14 -9.04
C VAL A 518 16.46 4.17 -8.70
N ALA A 519 16.50 4.67 -7.47
CA ALA A 519 17.56 5.56 -7.01
C ALA A 519 18.96 4.93 -7.15
N GLU A 520 19.09 3.64 -6.78
CA GLU A 520 20.33 2.87 -6.98
C GLU A 520 20.73 2.79 -8.47
N ALA A 521 19.76 2.55 -9.36
CA ALA A 521 20.01 2.45 -10.79
C ALA A 521 20.51 3.78 -11.35
N VAL A 522 19.89 4.90 -10.99
CA VAL A 522 20.34 6.26 -11.38
C VAL A 522 21.74 6.53 -10.82
N ALA A 523 21.95 6.33 -9.52
CA ALA A 523 23.22 6.61 -8.88
C ALA A 523 24.37 5.75 -9.45
N SER A 524 24.11 4.50 -9.80
CA SER A 524 25.14 3.60 -10.37
C SER A 524 25.65 4.03 -11.75
N VAL A 525 24.91 4.88 -12.47
CA VAL A 525 25.24 5.31 -13.83
C VAL A 525 25.80 6.72 -13.83
N TYR A 526 25.17 7.64 -13.13
CA TYR A 526 25.43 9.08 -13.24
C TYR A 526 26.32 9.61 -12.13
N ALA A 527 27.17 10.57 -12.49
CA ALA A 527 27.87 11.45 -11.55
C ALA A 527 26.86 12.44 -10.90
N LEU A 528 27.29 13.14 -9.87
CA LEU A 528 26.46 14.20 -9.27
C LEU A 528 26.17 15.31 -10.30
N PRO A 529 24.98 15.91 -10.29
CA PRO A 529 24.60 16.91 -11.26
C PRO A 529 25.47 18.17 -11.15
N VAL A 530 25.80 18.75 -12.32
CA VAL A 530 26.58 20.00 -12.42
C VAL A 530 25.73 21.16 -11.90
N ASN A 531 24.47 21.26 -12.35
CA ASN A 531 23.51 22.26 -11.92
C ASN A 531 22.60 21.66 -10.84
N LYS A 532 22.72 22.18 -9.63
CA LYS A 532 21.94 21.71 -8.46
C LYS A 532 20.73 22.60 -8.14
N MET A 533 20.58 23.72 -8.88
CA MET A 533 19.45 24.65 -8.78
C MET A 533 18.56 24.57 -10.00
#